data_2101ac3ee0ee78407f877bda7da41100
#
_entry.id   2101ac3ee0ee78407f877bda7da41100
#
_cell.length_a   1.000
_cell.length_b   1.000
_cell.length_c   1.000
_cell.angle_alpha   90.00
_cell.angle_beta   90.00
_cell.angle_gamma   90.00
#
_symmetry.space_group_name_H-M   'P 1'
#
loop_
_entity.id
_entity.type
_entity.pdbx_description
1 polymer ?
#
loop_
_entity_poly.entity_id
_entity_poly.type
_entity_poly.pdbx_seq_one_letter_code
_entity_poly.pdbx_strand_id
1 'polypeptide(L)'
;MALNVSSNFTIVADAESESGWGNIGSGGGFALEPDYYVQGSNCISRAVSGNNSRKGAAFTGGPYNFNTTYAGQLIYIWVRCSTPGLLNSIVQGGQEILIGSSSNNYNSYHVYGYDYNKPTEGWECFVIDPVNAVPTSTNGSGLDPSNVNYFGAVITTTTQAKGYNIGIDQIAIGGTLTVTGTTDTTSGFSEIAAVAFDDARLNRWGIITEKAGTIFVKGKIQIGNGATATTFNSQGESVVFLTDRCLSPSSSSQPFDFNKFIDDVILLSPNHFGYNASASNKFGITFAGTNTTVNFGVQSGNGGRSGSSFTVAAFDDPSGENIVSATVEAKDSPVVNLYASTFNNFRSNLNLDAGTGNFFGNTFSVNGELIPGDHVVKNCNFIEAPRAAFHFAQDTVIESCNFISNNVAIHTDATGTISFNDLQFSGNTTDVNADNPVTINLVGSNAGTSTGGPIDFVNSVQLKLTGLVDGSEVRVFRGGTQTEIAGDEDVQGGEFITGVDAAQNPTVDIAIIALNYQNIFLKDIEMVGNREIPIQQIFDRQYENDPLLFP
;
A
#
# COMPACT_ATOMS: atom_id res chain seq x y z
N MET A 1 -11.74 -19.70 -12.88
CA MET A 1 -12.52 -18.55 -13.42
C MET A 1 -11.47 -17.49 -13.75
N ALA A 2 -11.51 -16.91 -14.94
CA ALA A 2 -10.62 -15.81 -15.30
C ALA A 2 -10.80 -14.62 -14.35
N LEU A 3 -9.82 -13.74 -14.31
CA LEU A 3 -9.87 -12.50 -13.53
C LEU A 3 -11.08 -11.67 -13.96
N ASN A 4 -11.82 -11.17 -12.99
CA ASN A 4 -12.92 -10.25 -13.20
C ASN A 4 -12.66 -8.96 -12.41
N VAL A 5 -12.79 -7.84 -13.10
CA VAL A 5 -12.62 -6.50 -12.50
C VAL A 5 -13.94 -5.76 -12.59
N SER A 6 -14.41 -5.28 -11.46
CA SER A 6 -15.57 -4.41 -11.35
C SER A 6 -15.21 -3.12 -10.62
N SER A 7 -16.03 -2.09 -10.76
CA SER A 7 -15.79 -0.81 -10.11
C SER A 7 -17.03 -0.33 -9.35
N ASN A 8 -16.81 0.55 -8.39
CA ASN A 8 -17.89 1.27 -7.71
C ASN A 8 -18.21 2.63 -8.37
N PHE A 9 -17.78 2.85 -9.60
CA PHE A 9 -17.96 4.14 -10.28
C PHE A 9 -19.40 4.39 -10.68
N THR A 10 -19.87 5.60 -10.36
CA THR A 10 -21.08 6.22 -10.88
C THR A 10 -20.68 7.32 -11.86
N ILE A 11 -21.06 7.19 -13.13
CA ILE A 11 -20.80 8.24 -14.12
C ILE A 11 -21.74 9.42 -13.85
N VAL A 12 -21.16 10.58 -13.62
CA VAL A 12 -21.86 11.85 -13.42
C VAL A 12 -22.15 12.51 -14.76
N ALA A 13 -21.14 12.56 -15.62
CA ALA A 13 -21.24 13.06 -16.99
C ALA A 13 -20.25 12.31 -17.88
N ASP A 14 -20.71 11.87 -19.04
CA ASP A 14 -19.91 11.17 -20.05
C ASP A 14 -19.43 12.10 -21.18
N ALA A 15 -19.84 13.36 -21.14
CA ALA A 15 -19.51 14.38 -22.15
C ALA A 15 -19.94 14.05 -23.60
N GLU A 16 -20.86 13.09 -23.80
CA GLU A 16 -21.38 12.70 -25.11
C GLU A 16 -22.50 13.63 -25.61
N SER A 17 -22.98 14.54 -24.75
CA SER A 17 -23.97 15.53 -25.09
C SER A 17 -23.72 16.86 -24.39
N GLU A 18 -24.24 17.96 -24.96
CA GLU A 18 -24.19 19.30 -24.36
C GLU A 18 -25.17 19.47 -23.19
N SER A 19 -26.06 18.53 -22.98
CA SER A 19 -27.11 18.61 -21.94
C SER A 19 -26.49 18.63 -20.55
N GLY A 20 -26.94 19.52 -19.69
CA GLY A 20 -26.42 19.70 -18.33
C GLY A 20 -25.15 20.55 -18.24
N TRP A 21 -24.51 20.87 -19.37
CA TRP A 21 -23.32 21.70 -19.39
C TRP A 21 -23.64 23.19 -19.51
N GLY A 22 -22.85 24.00 -18.83
CA GLY A 22 -22.93 25.45 -18.82
C GLY A 22 -21.57 26.12 -19.00
N ASN A 23 -21.57 27.30 -19.61
CA ASN A 23 -20.36 28.08 -19.79
C ASN A 23 -19.90 28.75 -18.51
N ILE A 24 -18.60 28.76 -18.28
CA ILE A 24 -17.93 29.54 -17.21
C ILE A 24 -17.12 30.65 -17.87
N GLY A 25 -17.44 31.91 -17.56
CA GLY A 25 -16.83 33.10 -18.18
C GLY A 25 -17.50 33.54 -19.48
N SER A 26 -17.24 34.77 -19.90
CA SER A 26 -17.92 35.45 -21.03
C SER A 26 -17.33 35.08 -22.39
N GLY A 27 -18.18 35.16 -23.45
CA GLY A 27 -17.79 35.03 -24.88
C GLY A 27 -17.46 33.60 -25.31
N GLY A 28 -18.00 33.20 -26.45
CA GLY A 28 -17.88 31.86 -27.04
C GLY A 28 -18.56 30.75 -26.20
N GLY A 29 -19.10 29.76 -26.84
CA GLY A 29 -19.68 28.58 -26.21
C GLY A 29 -18.67 27.44 -26.09
N PHE A 30 -19.01 26.41 -25.31
CA PHE A 30 -18.42 25.09 -25.45
C PHE A 30 -19.10 24.33 -26.60
N ALA A 31 -18.47 23.28 -27.08
CA ALA A 31 -19.02 22.39 -28.11
C ALA A 31 -18.54 20.96 -27.85
N LEU A 32 -19.22 20.01 -28.45
CA LEU A 32 -18.73 18.64 -28.56
C LEU A 32 -17.52 18.61 -29.49
N GLU A 33 -16.48 17.88 -29.06
CA GLU A 33 -15.21 17.73 -29.79
C GLU A 33 -14.93 16.25 -30.02
N PRO A 34 -14.99 15.78 -31.26
CA PRO A 34 -14.81 14.37 -31.59
C PRO A 34 -13.35 13.96 -31.86
N ASP A 35 -12.44 14.93 -31.98
CA ASP A 35 -11.06 14.61 -32.36
C ASP A 35 -10.21 14.07 -31.21
N TYR A 36 -10.63 14.35 -29.97
CA TYR A 36 -9.93 13.89 -28.77
C TYR A 36 -10.89 13.72 -27.59
N TYR A 37 -10.88 12.58 -26.98
CA TYR A 37 -11.73 12.20 -25.85
C TYR A 37 -11.02 11.11 -25.02
N VAL A 38 -11.50 10.87 -23.82
CA VAL A 38 -11.02 9.79 -22.94
C VAL A 38 -11.92 8.57 -23.09
N GLN A 39 -13.23 8.81 -23.19
CA GLN A 39 -14.23 7.76 -23.30
C GLN A 39 -15.34 8.17 -24.27
N GLY A 40 -16.01 7.17 -24.86
CA GLY A 40 -17.10 7.45 -25.79
C GLY A 40 -16.61 7.93 -27.16
N SER A 41 -17.16 9.02 -27.66
CA SER A 41 -16.87 9.58 -28.99
C SER A 41 -16.64 11.09 -28.99
N ASN A 42 -16.84 11.76 -27.86
CA ASN A 42 -16.73 13.21 -27.74
C ASN A 42 -16.16 13.63 -26.40
N CYS A 43 -15.68 14.86 -26.31
CA CYS A 43 -15.51 15.58 -25.06
C CYS A 43 -16.19 16.96 -25.14
N ILE A 44 -16.39 17.63 -24.02
CA ILE A 44 -16.76 19.03 -23.98
C ILE A 44 -15.51 19.88 -24.15
N SER A 45 -15.44 20.62 -25.24
CA SER A 45 -14.31 21.50 -25.52
C SER A 45 -14.76 22.97 -25.55
N ARG A 46 -13.91 23.84 -25.01
CA ARG A 46 -14.13 25.29 -25.07
C ARG A 46 -12.88 26.04 -25.46
N ALA A 47 -13.00 26.88 -26.48
CA ALA A 47 -11.94 27.80 -26.87
C ALA A 47 -11.79 28.93 -25.83
N VAL A 48 -10.54 29.17 -25.44
CA VAL A 48 -10.16 30.24 -24.51
C VAL A 48 -9.29 31.26 -25.26
N SER A 49 -9.67 32.50 -25.23
CA SER A 49 -8.95 33.59 -25.86
C SER A 49 -9.01 34.84 -24.99
N GLY A 50 -7.98 35.65 -25.05
CA GLY A 50 -7.89 36.92 -24.33
C GLY A 50 -6.88 36.87 -23.15
N ASN A 51 -6.50 38.07 -22.71
CA ASN A 51 -5.61 38.25 -21.59
C ASN A 51 -6.38 38.13 -20.26
N ASN A 52 -5.84 37.41 -19.31
CA ASN A 52 -6.49 37.13 -18.02
C ASN A 52 -7.93 36.60 -18.18
N SER A 53 -8.17 35.85 -19.25
CA SER A 53 -9.47 35.32 -19.54
C SER A 53 -9.67 34.00 -18.82
N ARG A 54 -10.56 33.98 -17.83
CA ARG A 54 -10.98 32.77 -17.11
C ARG A 54 -12.18 32.15 -17.80
N LYS A 55 -12.01 31.01 -18.43
CA LYS A 55 -13.06 30.31 -19.18
C LYS A 55 -12.97 28.81 -18.99
N GLY A 56 -14.11 28.18 -19.08
CA GLY A 56 -14.28 26.74 -19.02
C GLY A 56 -15.72 26.32 -19.15
N ALA A 57 -16.00 25.12 -18.73
CA ALA A 57 -17.37 24.59 -18.70
C ALA A 57 -17.62 23.87 -17.38
N ALA A 58 -18.87 23.77 -16.99
CA ALA A 58 -19.29 22.97 -15.85
C ALA A 58 -20.57 22.22 -16.18
N PHE A 59 -20.64 21.02 -15.64
CA PHE A 59 -21.80 20.16 -15.64
C PHE A 59 -22.62 20.37 -14.37
N THR A 60 -23.95 20.37 -14.50
CA THR A 60 -24.87 20.41 -13.38
C THR A 60 -25.72 19.14 -13.39
N GLY A 61 -25.62 18.34 -12.36
CA GLY A 61 -26.36 17.08 -12.21
C GLY A 61 -26.25 16.54 -10.79
N GLY A 62 -27.14 15.66 -10.40
CA GLY A 62 -27.22 15.14 -9.05
C GLY A 62 -28.50 15.56 -8.33
N PRO A 63 -28.54 15.78 -7.02
CA PRO A 63 -27.41 15.92 -6.10
C PRO A 63 -26.77 14.59 -5.66
N TYR A 64 -25.47 14.63 -5.38
CA TYR A 64 -24.70 13.52 -4.81
C TYR A 64 -24.34 13.84 -3.37
N ASN A 65 -24.68 12.92 -2.44
CA ASN A 65 -24.44 13.12 -1.01
C ASN A 65 -23.24 12.30 -0.55
N PHE A 66 -22.11 12.98 -0.30
CA PHE A 66 -20.87 12.38 0.16
C PHE A 66 -20.80 12.15 1.69
N ASN A 67 -21.77 12.66 2.44
CA ASN A 67 -21.89 12.34 3.86
C ASN A 67 -22.61 11.01 4.10
N THR A 68 -23.33 10.48 3.10
CA THR A 68 -24.13 9.25 3.22
C THR A 68 -23.93 8.30 2.04
N THR A 69 -24.66 8.51 0.93
CA THR A 69 -24.71 7.57 -0.22
C THR A 69 -23.36 7.34 -0.88
N TYR A 70 -22.55 8.37 -0.98
CA TYR A 70 -21.21 8.33 -1.59
C TYR A 70 -20.11 8.54 -0.53
N ALA A 71 -20.38 8.22 0.73
CA ALA A 71 -19.40 8.36 1.81
C ALA A 71 -18.12 7.58 1.49
N GLY A 72 -16.99 8.24 1.64
CA GLY A 72 -15.69 7.64 1.36
C GLY A 72 -15.28 7.58 -0.11
N GLN A 73 -16.16 7.95 -1.04
CA GLN A 73 -15.84 7.98 -2.47
C GLN A 73 -15.19 9.30 -2.89
N LEU A 74 -14.54 9.27 -4.04
CA LEU A 74 -13.80 10.38 -4.65
C LEU A 74 -14.50 10.84 -5.94
N ILE A 75 -14.26 12.08 -6.34
CA ILE A 75 -14.66 12.61 -7.63
C ILE A 75 -13.48 12.54 -8.58
N TYR A 76 -13.67 11.95 -9.74
CA TYR A 76 -12.71 11.86 -10.85
C TYR A 76 -13.19 12.75 -11.98
N ILE A 77 -12.34 13.64 -12.48
CA ILE A 77 -12.64 14.50 -13.61
C ILE A 77 -11.46 14.52 -14.58
N TRP A 78 -11.73 14.21 -15.84
CA TRP A 78 -10.75 14.24 -16.91
C TRP A 78 -10.72 15.60 -17.57
N VAL A 79 -9.54 16.23 -17.60
CA VAL A 79 -9.33 17.56 -18.16
C VAL A 79 -8.12 17.56 -19.08
N ARG A 80 -8.23 18.25 -20.21
CA ARG A 80 -7.15 18.49 -21.15
C ARG A 80 -6.95 19.99 -21.33
N CYS A 81 -5.69 20.42 -21.29
CA CYS A 81 -5.30 21.77 -21.63
C CYS A 81 -4.38 21.76 -22.86
N SER A 82 -4.82 22.31 -23.98
CA SER A 82 -4.09 22.21 -25.25
C SER A 82 -2.79 23.00 -25.27
N THR A 83 -2.59 23.97 -24.38
CA THR A 83 -1.37 24.80 -24.37
C THR A 83 -1.02 25.25 -22.95
N PRO A 84 -0.48 24.35 -22.14
CA PRO A 84 -0.19 24.61 -20.74
C PRO A 84 0.81 25.77 -20.51
N GLY A 85 1.68 26.01 -21.47
CA GLY A 85 2.70 27.09 -21.39
C GLY A 85 2.15 28.50 -21.23
N LEU A 86 0.86 28.70 -21.42
CA LEU A 86 0.23 30.01 -21.42
C LEU A 86 -0.86 30.17 -20.36
N LEU A 87 -0.88 29.26 -19.41
CA LEU A 87 -1.66 29.42 -18.19
C LEU A 87 -1.10 30.55 -17.34
N ASN A 88 -1.97 31.26 -16.67
CA ASN A 88 -1.58 32.24 -15.66
C ASN A 88 -0.96 31.57 -14.45
N SER A 89 -0.37 32.33 -13.51
CA SER A 89 0.14 31.78 -12.27
C SER A 89 -0.99 31.10 -11.47
N ILE A 90 -0.63 30.15 -10.61
CA ILE A 90 -1.60 29.46 -9.74
C ILE A 90 -2.35 30.45 -8.84
N VAL A 91 -1.69 31.53 -8.41
CA VAL A 91 -2.32 32.59 -7.59
C VAL A 91 -3.39 33.36 -8.38
N GLN A 92 -3.29 33.38 -9.69
CA GLN A 92 -4.24 34.05 -10.60
C GLN A 92 -5.23 33.06 -11.25
N GLY A 93 -5.22 31.80 -10.81
CA GLY A 93 -6.17 30.79 -11.24
C GLY A 93 -5.58 29.68 -12.09
N GLY A 94 -4.67 29.94 -13.02
CA GLY A 94 -4.05 28.91 -13.85
C GLY A 94 -5.05 27.92 -14.44
N GLN A 95 -4.99 26.68 -14.00
CA GLN A 95 -6.00 25.66 -14.21
C GLN A 95 -6.72 25.37 -12.89
N GLU A 96 -8.02 25.38 -12.90
CA GLU A 96 -8.85 25.15 -11.70
C GLU A 96 -9.86 24.05 -11.96
N ILE A 97 -10.08 23.22 -10.95
CA ILE A 97 -11.20 22.29 -10.85
C ILE A 97 -12.24 22.89 -9.91
N LEU A 98 -13.50 22.86 -10.31
CA LEU A 98 -14.62 23.42 -9.56
C LEU A 98 -15.55 22.32 -9.11
N ILE A 99 -15.78 22.20 -7.81
CA ILE A 99 -16.76 21.27 -7.25
C ILE A 99 -17.68 22.04 -6.31
N GLY A 100 -18.99 21.90 -6.47
CA GLY A 100 -19.93 22.71 -5.71
C GLY A 100 -21.34 22.18 -5.60
N SER A 101 -22.15 22.95 -4.89
CA SER A 101 -23.59 22.73 -4.74
C SER A 101 -24.38 23.55 -5.75
N SER A 102 -23.75 24.50 -6.42
CA SER A 102 -24.31 25.30 -7.51
C SER A 102 -23.23 26.14 -8.19
N SER A 103 -23.57 26.79 -9.30
CA SER A 103 -22.70 27.77 -9.97
C SER A 103 -22.30 28.98 -9.11
N ASN A 104 -22.98 29.22 -7.99
CA ASN A 104 -22.69 30.29 -7.05
C ASN A 104 -22.08 29.84 -5.74
N ASN A 105 -22.08 28.52 -5.46
CA ASN A 105 -21.56 27.94 -4.23
C ASN A 105 -20.67 26.75 -4.59
N TYR A 106 -19.38 27.00 -4.74
CA TYR A 106 -18.40 25.97 -5.09
C TYR A 106 -17.05 26.25 -4.46
N ASN A 107 -16.27 25.19 -4.30
CA ASN A 107 -14.85 25.23 -4.03
C ASN A 107 -14.08 25.21 -5.34
N SER A 108 -13.00 25.98 -5.41
CA SER A 108 -12.06 25.98 -6.50
C SER A 108 -10.71 25.43 -6.04
N TYR A 109 -10.22 24.46 -6.78
CA TYR A 109 -8.93 23.82 -6.55
C TYR A 109 -8.00 24.22 -7.68
N HIS A 110 -7.05 25.12 -7.39
CA HIS A 110 -6.08 25.60 -8.35
C HIS A 110 -5.00 24.55 -8.53
N VAL A 111 -4.90 24.03 -9.72
CA VAL A 111 -4.07 22.86 -10.01
C VAL A 111 -2.73 23.26 -10.58
N TYR A 112 -2.76 24.13 -11.59
CA TYR A 112 -1.58 24.52 -12.32
C TYR A 112 -1.55 26.01 -12.62
N GLY A 113 -0.35 26.55 -12.70
CA GLY A 113 -0.06 27.90 -13.17
C GLY A 113 1.34 27.94 -13.77
N TYR A 114 1.72 29.07 -14.39
CA TYR A 114 2.99 29.15 -15.07
C TYR A 114 4.20 29.10 -14.13
N ASP A 115 4.01 29.41 -12.85
CA ASP A 115 5.06 29.39 -11.82
C ASP A 115 5.29 27.99 -11.23
N TYR A 116 4.43 27.04 -11.59
CA TYR A 116 4.43 25.67 -11.07
C TYR A 116 4.39 24.67 -12.21
N ASN A 117 4.11 23.46 -11.87
CA ASN A 117 3.93 22.41 -12.86
C ASN A 117 2.84 22.75 -13.83
N LYS A 118 3.19 22.71 -15.07
CA LYS A 118 2.23 22.89 -16.14
C LYS A 118 1.57 21.57 -16.43
N PRO A 119 0.26 21.57 -16.69
CA PRO A 119 -0.40 20.38 -17.20
C PRO A 119 0.29 19.97 -18.50
N THR A 120 0.25 18.70 -18.80
CA THR A 120 0.67 18.17 -20.09
C THR A 120 -0.34 18.58 -21.16
N GLU A 121 0.02 18.47 -22.42
CA GLU A 121 -0.91 18.71 -23.54
C GLU A 121 -1.93 17.58 -23.69
N GLY A 122 -1.78 16.48 -22.93
CA GLY A 122 -2.69 15.34 -22.92
C GLY A 122 -3.81 15.46 -21.91
N TRP A 123 -4.52 14.36 -21.74
CA TRP A 123 -5.55 14.20 -20.72
C TRP A 123 -4.95 13.93 -19.35
N GLU A 124 -5.52 14.56 -18.35
CA GLU A 124 -5.17 14.35 -16.94
C GLU A 124 -6.43 14.07 -16.13
N CYS A 125 -6.36 13.06 -15.25
CA CYS A 125 -7.44 12.77 -14.33
C CYS A 125 -7.16 13.42 -12.97
N PHE A 126 -8.00 14.37 -12.61
CA PHE A 126 -7.97 15.00 -11.29
C PHE A 126 -8.90 14.25 -10.35
N VAL A 127 -8.41 13.96 -9.15
CA VAL A 127 -9.17 13.23 -8.14
C VAL A 127 -9.33 14.12 -6.92
N ILE A 128 -10.56 14.30 -6.48
CA ILE A 128 -10.90 15.21 -5.40
C ILE A 128 -11.72 14.47 -4.35
N ASP A 129 -11.32 14.61 -3.09
CA ASP A 129 -12.14 14.24 -1.95
C ASP A 129 -13.03 15.42 -1.56
N PRO A 130 -14.32 15.38 -1.83
CA PRO A 130 -15.19 16.54 -1.58
C PRO A 130 -15.41 16.83 -0.09
N VAL A 131 -15.04 15.90 0.79
CA VAL A 131 -15.18 16.06 2.24
C VAL A 131 -13.90 16.61 2.87
N ASN A 132 -12.73 16.13 2.41
CA ASN A 132 -11.47 16.40 3.09
C ASN A 132 -10.50 17.28 2.28
N ALA A 133 -10.72 17.47 0.97
CA ALA A 133 -9.84 18.32 0.17
C ALA A 133 -9.95 19.79 0.59
N VAL A 134 -8.81 20.42 0.81
CA VAL A 134 -8.74 21.85 1.15
C VAL A 134 -8.78 22.68 -0.13
N PRO A 135 -9.79 23.53 -0.33
CA PRO A 135 -9.89 24.35 -1.53
C PRO A 135 -8.85 25.47 -1.50
N THR A 136 -8.38 25.86 -2.70
CA THR A 136 -7.55 27.07 -2.86
C THR A 136 -8.38 28.33 -2.69
N SER A 137 -9.63 28.31 -3.15
CA SER A 137 -10.58 29.41 -2.94
C SER A 137 -12.02 28.88 -2.87
N THR A 138 -12.90 29.70 -2.32
CA THR A 138 -14.31 29.36 -2.14
C THR A 138 -15.17 30.47 -2.75
N ASN A 139 -16.18 30.09 -3.53
CA ASN A 139 -17.18 31.00 -4.05
C ASN A 139 -18.50 30.80 -3.28
N GLY A 140 -19.12 31.90 -2.87
CA GLY A 140 -20.33 31.87 -2.04
C GLY A 140 -20.11 31.16 -0.70
N SER A 141 -21.00 30.23 -0.37
CA SER A 141 -20.85 29.37 0.84
C SER A 141 -19.92 28.17 0.61
N GLY A 142 -19.39 28.02 -0.58
CA GLY A 142 -18.54 26.89 -0.92
C GLY A 142 -19.30 25.61 -1.25
N LEU A 143 -18.57 24.52 -1.18
CA LEU A 143 -19.09 23.18 -1.38
C LEU A 143 -19.82 22.70 -0.12
N ASP A 144 -21.05 22.21 -0.29
CA ASP A 144 -21.74 21.37 0.69
C ASP A 144 -21.60 19.89 0.27
N PRO A 145 -20.84 19.07 1.00
CA PRO A 145 -20.65 17.66 0.67
C PRO A 145 -21.94 16.82 0.68
N SER A 146 -23.00 17.30 1.33
CA SER A 146 -24.30 16.63 1.32
C SER A 146 -25.12 16.89 0.03
N ASN A 147 -24.68 17.87 -0.77
CA ASN A 147 -25.44 18.35 -1.94
C ASN A 147 -24.51 18.73 -3.10
N VAL A 148 -23.68 17.80 -3.55
CA VAL A 148 -22.76 18.05 -4.66
C VAL A 148 -23.47 17.88 -5.99
N ASN A 149 -23.55 18.95 -6.79
CA ASN A 149 -24.24 18.90 -8.08
C ASN A 149 -23.61 19.78 -9.17
N TYR A 150 -22.45 20.40 -8.90
CA TYR A 150 -21.76 21.28 -9.82
C TYR A 150 -20.30 20.84 -9.97
N PHE A 151 -19.90 20.52 -11.20
CA PHE A 151 -18.58 19.95 -11.53
C PHE A 151 -18.02 20.68 -12.75
N GLY A 152 -16.85 21.25 -12.67
CA GLY A 152 -16.29 21.97 -13.78
C GLY A 152 -14.79 22.09 -13.78
N ALA A 153 -14.28 22.58 -14.91
CA ALA A 153 -12.91 22.97 -15.04
C ALA A 153 -12.78 24.28 -15.82
N VAL A 154 -11.81 25.09 -15.42
CA VAL A 154 -11.51 26.36 -16.06
C VAL A 154 -10.01 26.55 -16.23
N ILE A 155 -9.62 27.31 -17.23
CA ILE A 155 -8.27 27.83 -17.38
C ILE A 155 -8.28 29.35 -17.42
N THR A 156 -7.23 29.95 -16.86
CA THR A 156 -6.97 31.39 -16.95
C THR A 156 -5.66 31.61 -17.69
N THR A 157 -5.67 32.41 -18.73
CA THR A 157 -4.52 32.60 -19.63
C THR A 157 -3.75 33.89 -19.33
N THR A 158 -2.44 33.89 -19.54
CA THR A 158 -1.54 35.01 -19.18
C THR A 158 -1.59 36.19 -20.12
N THR A 159 -1.73 35.96 -21.42
CA THR A 159 -1.66 37.02 -22.45
C THR A 159 -2.47 36.62 -23.68
N GLN A 160 -2.31 37.37 -24.74
CA GLN A 160 -3.07 37.29 -26.01
C GLN A 160 -3.13 35.85 -26.56
N ALA A 161 -3.90 35.05 -25.90
CA ALA A 161 -4.11 33.68 -26.27
C ALA A 161 -5.04 33.59 -27.48
N LYS A 162 -4.55 32.99 -28.55
CA LYS A 162 -5.37 32.58 -29.67
C LYS A 162 -5.29 31.07 -29.78
N GLY A 163 -6.44 30.42 -29.79
CA GLY A 163 -6.55 29.00 -30.10
C GLY A 163 -6.24 28.05 -28.94
N TYR A 164 -6.56 28.41 -27.72
CA TYR A 164 -6.52 27.47 -26.57
C TYR A 164 -7.82 26.78 -26.41
N ASN A 165 -7.74 25.52 -26.05
CA ASN A 165 -8.92 24.76 -25.68
C ASN A 165 -8.70 24.11 -24.32
N ILE A 166 -9.72 24.18 -23.49
CA ILE A 166 -9.89 23.26 -22.39
C ILE A 166 -10.87 22.18 -22.83
N GLY A 167 -10.48 20.92 -22.68
CA GLY A 167 -11.35 19.76 -22.84
C GLY A 167 -11.75 19.21 -21.48
N ILE A 168 -12.99 18.82 -21.31
CA ILE A 168 -13.49 18.10 -20.14
C ILE A 168 -14.23 16.88 -20.66
N ASP A 169 -13.90 15.74 -20.10
CA ASP A 169 -14.56 14.50 -20.45
C ASP A 169 -15.18 13.85 -19.21
N GLN A 170 -15.13 12.57 -19.11
CA GLN A 170 -15.76 11.78 -18.07
C GLN A 170 -15.61 12.38 -16.67
N ILE A 171 -16.74 12.60 -16.01
CA ILE A 171 -16.82 12.91 -14.59
C ILE A 171 -17.46 11.70 -13.90
N ALA A 172 -16.80 11.16 -12.89
CA ALA A 172 -17.27 9.98 -12.17
C ALA A 172 -17.07 10.12 -10.67
N ILE A 173 -17.88 9.40 -9.91
CA ILE A 173 -17.76 9.26 -8.46
C ILE A 173 -17.45 7.79 -8.16
N GLY A 174 -16.43 7.54 -7.36
CA GLY A 174 -16.01 6.17 -7.04
C GLY A 174 -14.66 6.13 -6.36
N GLY A 175 -13.81 5.22 -6.79
CA GLY A 175 -12.42 5.15 -6.34
C GLY A 175 -11.92 3.74 -6.02
N THR A 176 -12.75 2.71 -6.17
CA THR A 176 -12.36 1.32 -5.88
C THR A 176 -12.61 0.43 -7.09
N LEU A 177 -11.59 -0.32 -7.48
CA LEU A 177 -11.72 -1.49 -8.33
C LEU A 177 -11.75 -2.74 -7.45
N THR A 178 -12.71 -3.62 -7.68
CA THR A 178 -12.80 -4.92 -7.02
C THR A 178 -12.41 -6.01 -8.01
N VAL A 179 -11.42 -6.79 -7.62
CA VAL A 179 -10.82 -7.86 -8.41
C VAL A 179 -11.19 -9.19 -7.81
N THR A 180 -11.75 -10.10 -8.61
CA THR A 180 -12.14 -11.46 -8.20
C THR A 180 -11.76 -12.49 -9.25
N GLY A 181 -11.76 -13.76 -8.89
CA GLY A 181 -11.34 -14.84 -9.78
C GLY A 181 -9.84 -15.11 -9.71
N THR A 182 -9.28 -15.65 -10.76
CA THR A 182 -7.87 -16.10 -10.77
C THR A 182 -7.12 -15.38 -11.89
N THR A 183 -5.94 -14.84 -11.57
CA THR A 183 -5.03 -14.29 -12.57
C THR A 183 -4.59 -15.42 -13.54
N ASP A 184 -4.63 -15.13 -14.82
CA ASP A 184 -4.21 -16.08 -15.86
C ASP A 184 -2.67 -16.18 -15.94
N THR A 185 -1.98 -15.15 -15.46
CA THR A 185 -0.52 -15.01 -15.44
C THR A 185 -0.01 -14.68 -14.05
N THR A 186 1.27 -14.41 -13.92
CA THR A 186 1.88 -13.86 -12.70
C THR A 186 1.95 -12.32 -12.69
N SER A 187 1.29 -11.66 -13.66
CA SER A 187 1.29 -10.19 -13.83
C SER A 187 -0.12 -9.64 -13.61
N GLY A 188 -0.65 -9.85 -12.42
CA GLY A 188 -2.05 -9.57 -12.09
C GLY A 188 -2.43 -8.09 -12.19
N PHE A 189 -1.54 -7.17 -11.88
CA PHE A 189 -1.83 -5.73 -12.04
C PHE A 189 -1.85 -5.32 -13.52
N SER A 190 -1.01 -5.90 -14.37
CA SER A 190 -1.09 -5.72 -15.83
C SER A 190 -2.39 -6.29 -16.40
N GLU A 191 -2.87 -7.41 -15.86
CA GLU A 191 -4.19 -7.95 -16.24
C GLU A 191 -5.34 -6.99 -15.85
N ILE A 192 -5.28 -6.38 -14.66
CA ILE A 192 -6.24 -5.35 -14.26
C ILE A 192 -6.17 -4.15 -15.23
N ALA A 193 -4.97 -3.69 -15.54
CA ALA A 193 -4.78 -2.57 -16.46
C ALA A 193 -5.32 -2.89 -17.86
N ALA A 194 -5.09 -4.10 -18.37
CA ALA A 194 -5.62 -4.53 -19.66
C ALA A 194 -7.16 -4.53 -19.71
N VAL A 195 -7.83 -4.91 -18.61
CA VAL A 195 -9.30 -4.84 -18.52
C VAL A 195 -9.78 -3.38 -18.43
N ALA A 196 -8.99 -2.49 -17.81
CA ALA A 196 -9.31 -1.07 -17.75
C ALA A 196 -9.30 -0.41 -19.13
N PHE A 197 -8.46 -0.88 -20.03
CA PHE A 197 -8.36 -0.41 -21.42
C PHE A 197 -9.10 -1.37 -22.36
N ASP A 198 -10.37 -1.13 -22.55
CA ASP A 198 -11.25 -1.93 -23.42
C ASP A 198 -10.93 -1.76 -24.92
N ASP A 199 -10.44 -0.61 -25.25
CA ASP A 199 -9.97 -0.16 -26.55
C ASP A 199 -8.68 0.63 -26.30
N ALA A 200 -7.74 0.66 -27.22
CA ALA A 200 -6.45 1.34 -27.10
C ALA A 200 -6.53 2.84 -26.71
N ARG A 201 -7.71 3.42 -26.66
CA ARG A 201 -7.97 4.83 -26.38
C ARG A 201 -8.78 5.08 -25.10
N LEU A 202 -9.46 4.07 -24.57
CA LEU A 202 -10.47 4.25 -23.54
C LEU A 202 -9.99 3.70 -22.21
N ASN A 203 -9.74 4.58 -21.25
CA ASN A 203 -9.60 4.20 -19.87
C ASN A 203 -10.95 4.34 -19.17
N ARG A 204 -11.65 3.23 -18.99
CA ARG A 204 -13.01 3.18 -18.45
C ARG A 204 -13.18 3.88 -17.12
N TRP A 205 -12.16 3.81 -16.27
CA TRP A 205 -12.29 4.24 -14.88
C TRP A 205 -11.34 5.37 -14.49
N GLY A 206 -10.30 5.61 -15.26
CA GLY A 206 -9.31 6.63 -14.92
C GLY A 206 -8.47 6.35 -13.67
N ILE A 207 -8.58 5.16 -13.08
CA ILE A 207 -7.95 4.81 -11.80
C ILE A 207 -6.65 4.02 -11.96
N ILE A 208 -6.47 3.34 -13.08
CA ILE A 208 -5.29 2.54 -13.37
C ILE A 208 -4.81 2.77 -14.79
N THR A 209 -3.51 2.82 -14.98
CA THR A 209 -2.87 2.87 -16.30
C THR A 209 -1.53 2.16 -16.26
N GLU A 210 -1.03 1.72 -17.42
CA GLU A 210 0.30 1.15 -17.57
C GLU A 210 1.12 1.99 -18.55
N LYS A 211 2.37 2.27 -18.19
CA LYS A 211 3.33 2.93 -19.07
C LYS A 211 4.73 2.42 -18.84
N ALA A 212 5.38 2.01 -19.90
CA ALA A 212 6.78 1.52 -19.90
C ALA A 212 7.05 0.44 -18.84
N GLY A 213 6.10 -0.49 -18.64
CA GLY A 213 6.18 -1.57 -17.67
C GLY A 213 5.94 -1.15 -16.21
N THR A 214 5.51 0.09 -15.98
CA THR A 214 5.09 0.57 -14.66
C THR A 214 3.58 0.81 -14.66
N ILE A 215 2.93 0.28 -13.63
CA ILE A 215 1.49 0.42 -13.42
C ILE A 215 1.24 1.55 -12.43
N PHE A 216 0.43 2.50 -12.82
CA PHE A 216 0.05 3.63 -11.99
C PHE A 216 -1.39 3.47 -11.54
N VAL A 217 -1.61 3.64 -10.24
CA VAL A 217 -2.93 3.48 -9.61
C VAL A 217 -3.30 4.73 -8.85
N LYS A 218 -4.48 5.28 -9.12
CA LYS A 218 -4.99 6.49 -8.48
C LYS A 218 -6.33 6.21 -7.80
N GLY A 219 -6.28 5.37 -6.82
CA GLY A 219 -7.44 4.92 -6.07
C GLY A 219 -7.13 3.66 -5.28
N LYS A 220 -8.14 2.87 -5.03
CA LYS A 220 -8.07 1.64 -4.25
C LYS A 220 -8.29 0.42 -5.13
N ILE A 221 -7.44 -0.58 -4.96
CA ILE A 221 -7.64 -1.91 -5.53
C ILE A 221 -8.00 -2.86 -4.40
N GLN A 222 -9.20 -3.42 -4.45
CA GLN A 222 -9.63 -4.46 -3.54
C GLN A 222 -9.52 -5.82 -4.24
N ILE A 223 -8.70 -6.70 -3.70
CA ILE A 223 -8.51 -8.07 -4.19
C ILE A 223 -9.34 -8.99 -3.32
N GLY A 224 -10.32 -9.64 -3.95
CA GLY A 224 -11.32 -10.46 -3.27
C GLY A 224 -12.56 -9.69 -2.81
N ASN A 225 -13.62 -10.43 -2.52
CA ASN A 225 -14.89 -9.89 -2.03
C ASN A 225 -15.57 -10.80 -0.99
N GLY A 226 -14.89 -11.85 -0.53
CA GLY A 226 -15.41 -12.83 0.40
C GLY A 226 -16.42 -13.84 -0.19
N ALA A 227 -17.03 -13.53 -1.33
CA ALA A 227 -18.03 -14.39 -1.96
C ALA A 227 -17.46 -15.26 -3.09
N THR A 228 -16.49 -14.74 -3.83
CA THR A 228 -15.88 -15.39 -4.99
C THR A 228 -14.48 -15.85 -4.64
N ALA A 229 -14.16 -17.12 -4.92
CA ALA A 229 -12.80 -17.63 -4.78
C ALA A 229 -11.85 -16.79 -5.66
N THR A 230 -10.82 -16.23 -5.04
CA THR A 230 -9.90 -15.32 -5.69
C THR A 230 -8.46 -15.77 -5.43
N THR A 231 -7.69 -15.93 -6.51
CA THR A 231 -6.25 -16.17 -6.42
C THR A 231 -5.55 -15.13 -7.28
N PHE A 232 -4.83 -14.24 -6.63
CA PHE A 232 -4.15 -13.11 -7.28
C PHE A 232 -2.65 -13.25 -7.18
N ASN A 233 -1.97 -13.27 -8.32
CA ASN A 233 -0.52 -13.38 -8.38
C ASN A 233 0.07 -12.12 -9.03
N SER A 234 1.14 -11.57 -8.43
CA SER A 234 1.92 -10.46 -8.97
C SER A 234 3.41 -10.75 -8.78
N GLN A 235 4.14 -10.84 -9.87
CA GLN A 235 5.56 -11.17 -9.87
C GLN A 235 6.34 -10.22 -10.76
N GLY A 236 7.32 -9.54 -10.19
CA GLY A 236 8.20 -8.64 -10.94
C GLY A 236 7.52 -7.38 -11.47
N GLU A 237 6.31 -7.06 -11.00
CA GLU A 237 5.58 -5.87 -11.40
C GLU A 237 6.04 -4.65 -10.59
N SER A 238 6.03 -3.49 -11.24
CA SER A 238 6.24 -2.19 -10.60
C SER A 238 4.91 -1.44 -10.54
N VAL A 239 4.44 -1.18 -9.33
CA VAL A 239 3.15 -0.53 -9.08
C VAL A 239 3.37 0.76 -8.29
N VAL A 240 2.91 1.87 -8.83
CA VAL A 240 3.02 3.20 -8.21
C VAL A 240 1.63 3.71 -7.87
N PHE A 241 1.38 3.92 -6.58
CA PHE A 241 0.16 4.56 -6.11
C PHE A 241 0.32 6.07 -6.15
N LEU A 242 -0.52 6.72 -6.95
CA LEU A 242 -0.60 8.17 -7.04
C LEU A 242 -1.68 8.64 -6.08
N THR A 243 -1.30 9.29 -4.99
CA THR A 243 -2.25 9.98 -4.14
C THR A 243 -2.45 11.41 -4.64
N ASP A 244 -3.36 12.15 -4.09
CA ASP A 244 -3.65 13.53 -4.50
C ASP A 244 -2.47 14.51 -4.35
N ARG A 245 -1.50 14.19 -3.50
CA ARG A 245 -0.27 14.95 -3.32
C ARG A 245 0.93 14.34 -4.02
N CYS A 246 0.69 13.48 -4.98
CA CYS A 246 1.77 12.94 -5.79
C CYS A 246 2.27 13.97 -6.78
N LEU A 247 3.54 14.06 -6.89
CA LEU A 247 4.31 14.92 -7.76
C LEU A 247 4.60 16.28 -7.16
N SER A 248 5.71 16.29 -6.51
CA SER A 248 6.50 17.50 -6.50
C SER A 248 7.24 17.61 -7.80
N PRO A 249 7.11 18.66 -8.44
CA PRO A 249 7.98 19.09 -9.50
C PRO A 249 8.88 20.21 -9.04
N SER A 250 9.51 20.01 -7.96
CA SER A 250 10.59 20.92 -7.53
C SER A 250 11.80 20.91 -8.48
N SER A 251 11.75 20.15 -9.55
CA SER A 251 12.80 20.12 -10.55
C SER A 251 12.23 20.17 -11.95
N SER A 252 12.98 20.79 -12.86
CA SER A 252 12.72 20.82 -14.29
C SER A 252 12.62 19.43 -14.96
N SER A 253 12.88 18.37 -14.23
CA SER A 253 12.67 17.00 -14.62
C SER A 253 11.50 16.46 -13.81
N GLN A 254 10.31 16.42 -14.38
CA GLN A 254 9.23 15.66 -13.82
C GLN A 254 9.65 14.19 -13.80
N PRO A 255 9.62 13.51 -12.66
CA PRO A 255 9.99 12.10 -12.60
C PRO A 255 9.06 11.22 -13.45
N PHE A 256 7.93 11.77 -13.87
CA PHE A 256 6.98 11.13 -14.76
C PHE A 256 6.71 12.07 -15.96
N ASP A 257 7.62 12.07 -16.93
CA ASP A 257 7.36 12.70 -18.22
C ASP A 257 6.46 11.77 -19.02
N PHE A 258 5.18 11.95 -18.83
CA PHE A 258 4.18 11.28 -19.64
C PHE A 258 4.01 12.08 -20.94
N ASN A 259 4.94 11.94 -21.86
CA ASN A 259 4.77 12.49 -23.20
C ASN A 259 3.46 12.01 -23.80
N LYS A 260 2.62 12.96 -24.11
CA LYS A 260 1.25 12.74 -24.45
C LYS A 260 0.99 12.81 -25.92
N PHE A 261 0.55 11.71 -26.38
CA PHE A 261 -0.30 11.66 -27.54
C PHE A 261 -1.76 11.63 -27.10
N ILE A 262 -2.67 11.92 -28.00
CA ILE A 262 -4.12 11.87 -27.78
C ILE A 262 -4.55 10.52 -27.15
N ASP A 263 -3.83 9.47 -27.46
CA ASP A 263 -4.11 8.10 -27.03
C ASP A 263 -3.54 7.76 -25.64
N ASP A 264 -2.72 8.65 -25.03
CA ASP A 264 -2.14 8.44 -23.72
C ASP A 264 -2.98 9.11 -22.63
N VAL A 265 -3.57 8.31 -21.78
CA VAL A 265 -4.31 8.76 -20.62
C VAL A 265 -3.41 8.75 -19.40
N ILE A 266 -3.28 9.91 -18.73
CA ILE A 266 -2.46 10.01 -17.53
C ILE A 266 -3.28 10.14 -16.29
N LEU A 267 -2.88 9.38 -15.28
CA LEU A 267 -3.26 9.58 -13.92
C LEU A 267 -2.20 10.45 -13.23
N LEU A 268 -2.40 11.75 -13.21
CA LEU A 268 -1.57 12.66 -12.43
C LEU A 268 -2.34 13.16 -11.22
N SER A 269 -1.68 13.18 -10.10
CA SER A 269 -2.18 13.88 -8.94
C SER A 269 -1.53 15.25 -8.86
N PRO A 270 -2.28 16.31 -9.07
CA PRO A 270 -1.78 17.63 -8.73
C PRO A 270 -1.67 17.74 -7.21
N ASN A 271 -0.61 18.31 -6.77
CA ASN A 271 -0.19 18.39 -5.39
C ASN A 271 -0.79 19.58 -4.61
N HIS A 272 -1.96 20.05 -4.99
CA HIS A 272 -2.51 21.30 -4.44
C HIS A 272 -3.71 21.12 -3.53
N PHE A 273 -4.22 19.90 -3.43
CA PHE A 273 -5.34 19.62 -2.54
C PHE A 273 -4.78 19.23 -1.19
N GLY A 274 -4.95 20.08 -0.19
CA GLY A 274 -4.68 19.70 1.18
C GLY A 274 -5.65 18.61 1.61
N TYR A 275 -5.14 17.50 2.13
CA TYR A 275 -5.97 16.44 2.70
C TYR A 275 -5.73 16.31 4.18
N ASN A 276 -6.78 15.96 4.89
CA ASN A 276 -6.66 15.48 6.24
C ASN A 276 -6.07 14.06 6.23
N ALA A 277 -5.25 13.71 7.21
CA ALA A 277 -4.63 12.38 7.35
C ALA A 277 -5.65 11.22 7.33
N SER A 278 -6.90 11.46 7.70
CA SER A 278 -7.99 10.48 7.63
C SER A 278 -8.41 10.10 6.20
N ALA A 279 -7.94 10.79 5.18
CA ALA A 279 -8.25 10.46 3.79
C ALA A 279 -7.38 9.36 3.19
N SER A 280 -6.34 8.91 3.88
CA SER A 280 -5.34 7.96 3.38
C SER A 280 -5.91 6.58 3.02
N ASN A 281 -7.02 6.15 3.63
CA ASN A 281 -7.66 4.86 3.35
C ASN A 281 -8.38 4.77 2.00
N LYS A 282 -8.36 5.84 1.20
CA LYS A 282 -9.00 5.90 -0.12
C LYS A 282 -8.09 5.47 -1.26
N PHE A 283 -6.81 5.26 -0.95
CA PHE A 283 -5.79 4.82 -1.91
C PHE A 283 -5.09 3.58 -1.38
N GLY A 284 -4.65 2.72 -2.29
CA GLY A 284 -3.84 1.55 -1.94
C GLY A 284 -4.48 0.21 -2.26
N ILE A 285 -4.21 -0.80 -1.44
CA ILE A 285 -4.64 -2.17 -1.67
C ILE A 285 -5.40 -2.68 -0.44
N THR A 286 -6.52 -3.35 -0.69
CA THR A 286 -7.25 -4.14 0.32
C THR A 286 -7.30 -5.59 -0.14
N PHE A 287 -6.92 -6.50 0.73
CA PHE A 287 -7.13 -7.94 0.56
C PHE A 287 -8.38 -8.33 1.35
N ALA A 288 -9.35 -8.98 0.71
CA ALA A 288 -10.63 -9.19 1.37
C ALA A 288 -11.21 -10.60 1.18
N GLY A 289 -11.55 -11.24 2.31
CA GLY A 289 -12.34 -12.47 2.38
C GLY A 289 -11.52 -13.75 2.51
N THR A 290 -12.08 -14.71 3.25
CA THR A 290 -11.49 -16.03 3.52
C THR A 290 -11.20 -16.88 2.28
N ASN A 291 -11.88 -16.59 1.15
CA ASN A 291 -11.68 -17.28 -0.13
C ASN A 291 -10.63 -16.57 -1.01
N THR A 292 -9.84 -15.66 -0.43
CA THR A 292 -8.87 -14.87 -1.17
C THR A 292 -7.46 -15.30 -0.81
N THR A 293 -6.68 -15.65 -1.81
CA THR A 293 -5.24 -15.91 -1.71
C THR A 293 -4.49 -14.93 -2.61
N VAL A 294 -3.54 -14.23 -2.04
CA VAL A 294 -2.70 -13.26 -2.74
C VAL A 294 -1.24 -13.69 -2.62
N ASN A 295 -0.54 -13.73 -3.76
CA ASN A 295 0.88 -14.03 -3.80
C ASN A 295 1.61 -12.92 -4.53
N PHE A 296 2.39 -12.12 -3.80
CA PHE A 296 3.32 -11.16 -4.37
C PHE A 296 4.72 -11.75 -4.35
N GLY A 297 5.28 -11.94 -5.54
CA GLY A 297 6.51 -12.68 -5.73
C GLY A 297 6.32 -14.19 -5.63
N VAL A 298 7.40 -14.93 -5.78
CA VAL A 298 7.42 -16.40 -5.72
C VAL A 298 8.58 -16.86 -4.87
N GLN A 299 8.34 -17.78 -3.97
CA GLN A 299 9.39 -18.54 -3.32
C GLN A 299 9.90 -19.62 -4.31
N SER A 300 11.01 -19.36 -5.01
CA SER A 300 11.58 -20.36 -5.89
C SER A 300 12.48 -21.33 -5.10
N GLY A 301 12.36 -22.62 -5.41
CA GLY A 301 13.17 -23.67 -4.77
C GLY A 301 14.69 -23.58 -5.01
N ASN A 302 15.16 -22.69 -5.88
CA ASN A 302 16.57 -22.51 -6.26
C ASN A 302 17.13 -21.11 -5.93
N GLY A 303 16.56 -20.41 -4.95
CA GLY A 303 17.10 -19.14 -4.44
C GLY A 303 16.83 -17.89 -5.29
N GLY A 304 16.24 -18.02 -6.48
CA GLY A 304 15.78 -16.88 -7.27
C GLY A 304 14.38 -16.47 -6.86
N ARG A 305 14.23 -15.29 -6.26
CA ARG A 305 12.93 -14.71 -5.89
C ARG A 305 12.68 -13.52 -6.78
N SER A 306 11.49 -13.43 -7.34
CA SER A 306 11.06 -12.29 -8.12
C SER A 306 9.89 -11.66 -7.41
N GLY A 307 10.14 -10.61 -6.64
CA GLY A 307 9.13 -9.84 -5.94
C GLY A 307 8.59 -8.71 -6.79
N SER A 308 7.47 -8.15 -6.37
CA SER A 308 6.89 -6.94 -6.95
C SER A 308 7.27 -5.71 -6.14
N SER A 309 7.33 -4.55 -6.77
CA SER A 309 7.65 -3.28 -6.14
C SER A 309 6.39 -2.41 -6.06
N PHE A 310 6.08 -1.96 -4.87
CA PHE A 310 4.96 -1.08 -4.57
C PHE A 310 5.49 0.23 -3.98
N THR A 311 5.19 1.33 -4.63
CA THR A 311 5.66 2.66 -4.19
C THR A 311 4.50 3.64 -4.13
N VAL A 312 4.44 4.43 -3.09
CA VAL A 312 3.56 5.60 -3.04
C VAL A 312 4.36 6.80 -3.52
N ALA A 313 3.99 7.35 -4.66
CA ALA A 313 4.48 8.62 -5.11
C ALA A 313 3.72 9.71 -4.35
N ALA A 314 4.24 10.15 -3.23
CA ALA A 314 3.71 11.21 -2.41
C ALA A 314 4.65 12.42 -2.45
N PHE A 315 4.04 13.61 -2.43
CA PHE A 315 4.79 14.85 -2.23
C PHE A 315 5.26 14.93 -0.79
N ASP A 316 6.55 15.16 -0.58
CA ASP A 316 7.06 15.55 0.72
C ASP A 316 6.68 17.01 0.99
N ASP A 317 5.64 17.19 1.82
CA ASP A 317 5.44 18.47 2.46
C ASP A 317 6.63 18.70 3.41
N PRO A 318 7.40 19.79 3.26
CA PRO A 318 8.51 20.10 4.17
C PRO A 318 8.09 20.21 5.63
N SER A 319 6.81 20.42 5.92
CA SER A 319 6.26 20.40 7.28
C SER A 319 5.99 18.99 7.81
N GLY A 320 5.99 17.97 6.97
CA GLY A 320 5.81 16.57 7.37
C GLY A 320 4.41 16.18 7.86
N GLU A 321 3.46 17.13 7.89
CA GLU A 321 2.23 16.92 8.65
C GLU A 321 1.01 16.43 7.87
N ASN A 322 0.99 16.53 6.52
CA ASN A 322 -0.25 16.31 5.75
C ASN A 322 -0.07 15.47 4.47
N ILE A 323 0.64 14.37 4.55
CA ILE A 323 0.83 13.50 3.40
C ILE A 323 -0.32 12.49 3.33
N VAL A 324 -1.11 12.54 2.27
CA VAL A 324 -2.02 11.44 1.95
C VAL A 324 -1.17 10.27 1.46
N SER A 325 -1.19 9.20 2.22
CA SER A 325 -0.53 7.96 1.87
C SER A 325 -1.54 6.93 1.37
N ALA A 326 -1.06 5.93 0.65
CA ALA A 326 -1.82 4.73 0.36
C ALA A 326 -1.75 3.77 1.56
N THR A 327 -2.78 2.95 1.71
CA THR A 327 -2.86 1.90 2.73
C THR A 327 -2.67 0.53 2.11
N VAL A 328 -2.18 -0.41 2.91
CA VAL A 328 -2.27 -1.84 2.63
C VAL A 328 -3.02 -2.46 3.79
N GLU A 329 -4.13 -3.13 3.53
CA GLU A 329 -4.97 -3.68 4.60
C GLU A 329 -5.52 -5.06 4.25
N ALA A 330 -5.67 -5.92 5.25
CA ALA A 330 -6.38 -7.19 5.16
C ALA A 330 -7.72 -7.11 5.89
N LYS A 331 -8.76 -7.75 5.32
CA LYS A 331 -10.12 -7.82 5.88
C LYS A 331 -10.69 -9.21 5.69
N ASP A 332 -11.41 -9.69 6.71
CA ASP A 332 -12.14 -10.95 6.60
C ASP A 332 -11.24 -12.15 6.25
N SER A 333 -10.08 -12.23 6.88
CA SER A 333 -9.14 -13.37 6.89
C SER A 333 -8.65 -13.87 5.51
N PRO A 334 -8.09 -13.03 4.64
CA PRO A 334 -7.43 -13.49 3.43
C PRO A 334 -6.10 -14.17 3.75
N VAL A 335 -5.62 -15.01 2.83
CA VAL A 335 -4.23 -15.49 2.83
C VAL A 335 -3.37 -14.56 1.99
N VAL A 336 -2.35 -13.94 2.60
CA VAL A 336 -1.45 -13.00 1.94
C VAL A 336 0.00 -13.50 2.05
N ASN A 337 0.60 -13.81 0.93
CA ASN A 337 2.00 -14.22 0.84
C ASN A 337 2.83 -13.17 0.12
N LEU A 338 3.85 -12.67 0.77
CA LEU A 338 4.77 -11.67 0.24
C LEU A 338 6.18 -12.25 0.17
N TYR A 339 6.74 -12.33 -1.02
CA TYR A 339 8.08 -12.87 -1.27
C TYR A 339 8.95 -11.86 -2.00
N ALA A 340 10.07 -11.49 -1.43
CA ALA A 340 11.07 -10.60 -2.00
C ALA A 340 10.49 -9.28 -2.59
N SER A 341 9.34 -8.87 -2.08
CA SER A 341 8.63 -7.68 -2.52
C SER A 341 9.07 -6.44 -1.76
N THR A 342 8.95 -5.27 -2.39
CA THR A 342 9.32 -4.00 -1.79
C THR A 342 8.08 -3.13 -1.62
N PHE A 343 7.90 -2.58 -0.42
CA PHE A 343 6.91 -1.56 -0.11
C PHE A 343 7.63 -0.29 0.28
N ASN A 344 7.38 0.79 -0.42
CA ASN A 344 8.08 2.05 -0.22
C ASN A 344 7.11 3.22 -0.08
N ASN A 345 7.35 4.02 0.96
CA ASN A 345 6.66 5.27 1.23
C ASN A 345 5.15 5.14 1.54
N PHE A 346 4.72 3.99 2.06
CA PHE A 346 3.38 3.81 2.64
C PHE A 346 3.38 4.35 4.07
N ARG A 347 3.23 5.65 4.24
CA ARG A 347 3.34 6.31 5.55
C ARG A 347 2.16 6.07 6.49
N SER A 348 1.07 5.48 6.00
CA SER A 348 0.02 4.88 6.84
C SER A 348 0.44 3.49 7.27
N ASN A 349 -0.17 2.97 8.34
CA ASN A 349 0.09 1.61 8.78
C ASN A 349 -0.27 0.59 7.71
N LEU A 350 0.56 -0.43 7.55
CA LEU A 350 0.27 -1.60 6.75
C LEU A 350 -0.45 -2.59 7.67
N ASN A 351 -1.78 -2.51 7.69
CA ASN A 351 -2.59 -3.30 8.61
C ASN A 351 -3.01 -4.63 7.97
N LEU A 352 -2.29 -5.69 8.26
CA LEU A 352 -2.55 -7.05 7.80
C LEU A 352 -3.04 -7.98 8.92
N ASP A 353 -3.46 -7.40 10.06
CA ASP A 353 -3.89 -8.10 11.26
C ASP A 353 -4.99 -9.14 11.01
N ALA A 354 -5.93 -8.85 10.14
CA ALA A 354 -7.02 -9.78 9.81
C ALA A 354 -6.61 -10.89 8.82
N GLY A 355 -5.36 -10.97 8.38
CA GLY A 355 -4.88 -11.93 7.39
C GLY A 355 -3.96 -12.99 7.99
N THR A 356 -3.65 -14.00 7.18
CA THR A 356 -2.66 -15.05 7.48
C THR A 356 -1.73 -15.26 6.30
N GLY A 357 -0.56 -15.88 6.49
CA GLY A 357 0.36 -16.21 5.40
C GLY A 357 1.82 -16.00 5.76
N ASN A 358 2.65 -15.80 4.74
CA ASN A 358 4.09 -15.72 4.91
C ASN A 358 4.68 -14.46 4.28
N PHE A 359 5.51 -13.75 5.02
CA PHE A 359 6.32 -12.63 4.53
C PHE A 359 7.78 -13.04 4.59
N PHE A 360 8.38 -13.19 3.42
CA PHE A 360 9.75 -13.67 3.36
C PHE A 360 10.64 -12.83 2.43
N GLY A 361 11.71 -12.27 2.98
CA GLY A 361 12.71 -11.52 2.22
C GLY A 361 12.23 -10.19 1.67
N ASN A 362 11.20 -9.60 2.27
CA ASN A 362 10.63 -8.33 1.84
C ASN A 362 11.42 -7.14 2.37
N THR A 363 11.26 -6.00 1.70
CA THR A 363 11.80 -4.72 2.17
C THR A 363 10.65 -3.72 2.37
N PHE A 364 10.57 -3.18 3.57
CA PHE A 364 9.64 -2.12 3.96
C PHE A 364 10.44 -0.85 4.24
N SER A 365 10.32 0.15 3.36
CA SER A 365 11.12 1.37 3.44
C SER A 365 10.24 2.60 3.53
N VAL A 366 10.55 3.49 4.48
CA VAL A 366 9.82 4.75 4.72
C VAL A 366 8.32 4.53 4.93
N ASN A 367 7.95 3.41 5.53
CA ASN A 367 6.55 3.04 5.75
C ASN A 367 6.08 3.42 7.16
N GLY A 368 4.76 3.41 7.36
CA GLY A 368 4.17 3.30 8.68
C GLY A 368 4.38 1.90 9.26
N GLU A 369 3.80 1.67 10.42
CA GLU A 369 3.93 0.43 11.16
C GLU A 369 3.31 -0.76 10.39
N LEU A 370 4.07 -1.84 10.22
CA LEU A 370 3.53 -3.11 9.76
C LEU A 370 2.89 -3.84 10.94
N ILE A 371 1.60 -4.12 10.84
CA ILE A 371 0.83 -4.93 11.80
C ILE A 371 0.56 -6.27 11.12
N PRO A 372 1.34 -7.32 11.45
CA PRO A 372 1.34 -8.55 10.66
C PRO A 372 0.18 -9.50 10.98
N GLY A 373 -0.47 -9.40 12.14
CA GLY A 373 -1.42 -10.41 12.61
C GLY A 373 -0.78 -11.81 12.68
N ASP A 374 -1.48 -12.82 12.15
CA ASP A 374 -1.05 -14.22 12.15
C ASP A 374 -0.07 -14.56 10.99
N HIS A 375 0.64 -13.57 10.43
CA HIS A 375 1.63 -13.83 9.40
C HIS A 375 2.98 -14.22 10.01
N VAL A 376 3.67 -15.16 9.36
CA VAL A 376 5.07 -15.51 9.69
C VAL A 376 6.00 -14.56 8.91
N VAL A 377 6.83 -13.79 9.64
CA VAL A 377 7.70 -12.76 9.06
C VAL A 377 9.17 -13.19 9.19
N LYS A 378 9.83 -13.46 8.06
CA LYS A 378 11.23 -13.93 8.05
C LYS A 378 12.10 -13.21 7.02
N ASN A 379 13.34 -12.96 7.40
CA ASN A 379 14.38 -12.38 6.52
C ASN A 379 13.97 -11.04 5.88
N CYS A 380 13.16 -10.24 6.56
CA CYS A 380 12.68 -8.96 6.06
C CYS A 380 13.57 -7.80 6.54
N ASN A 381 13.53 -6.69 5.78
CA ASN A 381 14.21 -5.45 6.14
C ASN A 381 13.20 -4.34 6.37
N PHE A 382 13.34 -3.62 7.49
CA PHE A 382 12.55 -2.47 7.88
C PHE A 382 13.45 -1.25 7.95
N ILE A 383 13.24 -0.26 7.08
CA ILE A 383 14.21 0.80 6.84
C ILE A 383 13.53 2.17 6.92
N GLU A 384 14.12 3.07 7.70
CA GLU A 384 13.74 4.50 7.75
C GLU A 384 12.27 4.77 8.02
N ALA A 385 11.61 3.94 8.83
CA ALA A 385 10.23 4.19 9.23
C ALA A 385 10.15 5.48 10.08
N PRO A 386 9.27 6.45 9.70
CA PRO A 386 9.20 7.73 10.39
C PRO A 386 8.49 7.64 11.76
N ARG A 387 7.82 6.53 12.02
CA ARG A 387 7.18 6.16 13.29
C ARG A 387 7.68 4.80 13.72
N ALA A 388 6.82 3.91 14.24
CA ALA A 388 7.18 2.53 14.44
C ALA A 388 7.25 1.79 13.08
N ALA A 389 8.21 0.88 12.94
CA ALA A 389 8.35 0.09 11.72
C ALA A 389 7.53 -1.21 11.78
N PHE A 390 7.42 -1.81 12.97
CA PHE A 390 6.80 -3.11 13.15
C PHE A 390 6.05 -3.19 14.48
N HIS A 391 4.85 -3.77 14.47
CA HIS A 391 4.07 -4.09 15.65
C HIS A 391 4.30 -5.55 16.07
N PHE A 392 4.74 -5.75 17.29
CA PHE A 392 4.98 -7.06 17.88
C PHE A 392 3.93 -7.36 18.95
N ALA A 393 2.93 -8.15 18.61
CA ALA A 393 1.95 -8.69 19.55
C ALA A 393 2.48 -9.98 20.24
N GLN A 394 1.79 -10.48 21.25
CA GLN A 394 2.23 -11.64 22.06
C GLN A 394 2.55 -12.90 21.23
N ASP A 395 1.76 -13.16 20.18
CA ASP A 395 1.85 -14.37 19.35
C ASP A 395 2.54 -14.10 17.99
N THR A 396 3.19 -12.94 17.84
CA THR A 396 3.86 -12.58 16.60
C THR A 396 5.07 -13.46 16.33
N VAL A 397 5.14 -14.03 15.12
CA VAL A 397 6.27 -14.83 14.65
C VAL A 397 7.14 -14.00 13.72
N ILE A 398 8.31 -13.57 14.22
CA ILE A 398 9.30 -12.83 13.43
C ILE A 398 10.70 -13.40 13.68
N GLU A 399 11.50 -13.55 12.61
CA GLU A 399 12.84 -14.15 12.69
C GLU A 399 13.77 -13.59 11.61
N SER A 400 15.04 -13.46 11.94
CA SER A 400 16.12 -13.09 11.01
C SER A 400 15.85 -11.79 10.23
N CYS A 401 15.27 -10.79 10.89
CA CYS A 401 14.92 -9.52 10.28
C CYS A 401 15.86 -8.39 10.69
N ASN A 402 15.98 -7.38 9.82
CA ASN A 402 16.82 -6.21 10.07
C ASN A 402 15.97 -4.95 10.23
N PHE A 403 16.29 -4.15 11.23
CA PHE A 403 15.68 -2.85 11.53
C PHE A 403 16.75 -1.77 11.44
N ILE A 404 16.64 -0.90 10.43
CA ILE A 404 17.71 0.03 10.06
C ILE A 404 17.19 1.47 10.03
N SER A 405 17.80 2.34 10.83
CA SER A 405 17.55 3.79 10.82
C SER A 405 16.08 4.20 11.06
N ASN A 406 15.32 3.38 11.80
CA ASN A 406 13.91 3.68 12.10
C ASN A 406 13.81 4.68 13.27
N ASN A 407 12.73 5.43 13.34
CA ASN A 407 12.44 6.21 14.55
C ASN A 407 12.16 5.26 15.73
N VAL A 408 11.24 4.32 15.56
CA VAL A 408 11.05 3.17 16.46
C VAL A 408 11.12 1.91 15.62
N ALA A 409 11.97 0.96 15.97
CA ALA A 409 12.08 -0.27 15.20
C ALA A 409 10.89 -1.20 15.48
N ILE A 410 10.66 -1.53 16.74
CA ILE A 410 9.54 -2.37 17.19
C ILE A 410 8.71 -1.63 18.22
N HIS A 411 7.41 -1.58 17.99
CA HIS A 411 6.40 -1.23 18.98
C HIS A 411 5.74 -2.52 19.48
N THR A 412 5.55 -2.67 20.78
CA THR A 412 4.94 -3.87 21.35
C THR A 412 3.93 -3.55 22.45
N ASP A 413 2.80 -4.22 22.41
CA ASP A 413 1.78 -4.26 23.45
C ASP A 413 1.83 -5.57 24.27
N ALA A 414 2.76 -6.46 23.95
CA ALA A 414 2.96 -7.73 24.63
C ALA A 414 3.24 -7.56 26.13
N THR A 415 2.92 -8.58 26.90
CA THR A 415 3.15 -8.64 28.34
C THR A 415 3.95 -9.89 28.71
N GLY A 416 4.64 -9.85 29.88
CA GLY A 416 5.39 -11.01 30.35
C GLY A 416 6.70 -11.21 29.59
N THR A 417 6.96 -12.42 29.12
CA THR A 417 8.22 -12.75 28.42
C THR A 417 7.97 -13.05 26.96
N ILE A 418 8.72 -12.38 26.07
CA ILE A 418 8.75 -12.61 24.62
C ILE A 418 10.18 -12.88 24.16
N SER A 419 10.36 -13.38 22.95
CA SER A 419 11.69 -13.67 22.40
C SER A 419 11.88 -12.99 21.04
N PHE A 420 13.03 -12.36 20.86
CA PHE A 420 13.50 -11.85 19.57
C PHE A 420 14.54 -12.81 19.00
N ASN A 421 14.21 -13.46 17.90
CA ASN A 421 15.03 -14.49 17.27
C ASN A 421 15.78 -13.90 16.07
N ASP A 422 17.10 -13.73 16.21
CA ASP A 422 18.01 -13.24 15.17
C ASP A 422 17.56 -11.90 14.55
N LEU A 423 17.07 -10.97 15.38
CA LEU A 423 16.71 -9.63 14.95
C LEU A 423 17.89 -8.68 15.08
N GLN A 424 18.21 -7.95 14.01
CA GLN A 424 19.34 -7.04 13.97
C GLN A 424 18.86 -5.58 13.94
N PHE A 425 19.37 -4.77 14.86
CA PHE A 425 19.02 -3.37 15.04
C PHE A 425 20.22 -2.49 14.75
N SER A 426 20.06 -1.46 13.91
CA SER A 426 21.15 -0.56 13.54
C SER A 426 20.65 0.85 13.26
N GLY A 427 21.22 1.83 13.97
CA GLY A 427 20.95 3.25 13.72
C GLY A 427 19.52 3.72 14.04
N ASN A 428 18.70 2.93 14.73
CA ASN A 428 17.37 3.32 15.15
C ASN A 428 17.45 4.36 16.27
N THR A 429 16.48 5.27 16.34
CA THR A 429 16.37 6.18 17.49
C THR A 429 15.96 5.40 18.73
N THR A 430 15.06 4.43 18.59
CA THR A 430 14.62 3.50 19.63
C THR A 430 14.47 2.13 19.01
N ASP A 431 15.06 1.09 19.62
CA ASP A 431 14.91 -0.28 19.11
C ASP A 431 13.54 -0.85 19.51
N VAL A 432 13.11 -0.62 20.76
CA VAL A 432 11.83 -1.14 21.25
C VAL A 432 11.07 -0.08 22.04
N ASN A 433 9.82 0.12 21.67
CA ASN A 433 8.84 0.89 22.47
C ASN A 433 7.77 -0.07 22.97
N ALA A 434 7.59 -0.16 24.28
CA ALA A 434 6.60 -1.05 24.89
C ALA A 434 5.49 -0.28 25.59
N ASP A 435 4.24 -0.71 25.40
CA ASP A 435 3.08 -0.16 26.11
C ASP A 435 2.98 -0.73 27.53
N ASN A 436 3.48 -1.95 27.74
CA ASN A 436 3.39 -2.68 29.00
C ASN A 436 4.79 -3.11 29.48
N PRO A 437 4.95 -3.46 30.78
CA PRO A 437 6.15 -4.10 31.27
C PRO A 437 6.38 -5.44 30.55
N VAL A 438 7.57 -5.62 29.98
CA VAL A 438 7.91 -6.82 29.20
C VAL A 438 9.37 -7.24 29.43
N THR A 439 9.61 -8.55 29.50
CA THR A 439 10.94 -9.14 29.44
C THR A 439 11.20 -9.66 28.04
N ILE A 440 12.30 -9.26 27.41
CA ILE A 440 12.65 -9.63 26.04
C ILE A 440 13.91 -10.48 26.03
N ASN A 441 13.75 -11.74 25.68
CA ASN A 441 14.89 -12.64 25.44
C ASN A 441 15.51 -12.33 24.08
N LEU A 442 16.74 -11.85 24.08
CA LEU A 442 17.51 -11.58 22.85
C LEU A 442 18.25 -12.83 22.40
N VAL A 443 17.64 -13.59 21.49
CA VAL A 443 18.20 -14.82 20.93
C VAL A 443 18.90 -14.50 19.62
N GLY A 444 20.20 -14.30 19.67
CA GLY A 444 20.97 -13.83 18.49
C GLY A 444 20.67 -12.40 18.07
N SER A 445 19.91 -11.66 18.86
CA SER A 445 19.45 -10.30 18.59
C SER A 445 20.28 -9.27 19.36
N ASN A 446 20.32 -8.01 18.87
CA ASN A 446 21.17 -6.96 19.44
C ASN A 446 20.41 -5.69 19.85
N ALA A 447 19.11 -5.76 20.14
CA ALA A 447 18.36 -4.61 20.66
C ALA A 447 18.97 -4.07 21.96
N GLY A 448 19.02 -2.76 22.13
CA GLY A 448 19.66 -2.15 23.30
C GLY A 448 19.01 -0.84 23.77
N THR A 449 18.21 -0.17 22.92
CA THR A 449 17.54 1.08 23.26
C THR A 449 16.03 0.87 23.43
N SER A 450 15.45 1.46 24.47
CA SER A 450 14.03 1.27 24.75
C SER A 450 13.35 2.52 25.26
N THR A 451 12.03 2.60 25.02
CA THR A 451 11.14 3.65 25.53
C THR A 451 9.77 3.05 25.91
N GLY A 452 8.96 3.83 26.59
CA GLY A 452 7.62 3.42 27.04
C GLY A 452 7.63 2.70 28.38
N GLY A 453 7.00 1.54 28.47
CA GLY A 453 6.95 0.70 29.67
C GLY A 453 8.32 0.14 30.08
N PRO A 454 8.45 -0.42 31.28
CA PRO A 454 9.68 -1.07 31.71
C PRO A 454 10.02 -2.27 30.80
N ILE A 455 11.22 -2.29 30.24
CA ILE A 455 11.74 -3.37 29.39
C ILE A 455 12.97 -3.95 30.06
N ASP A 456 12.98 -5.28 30.22
CA ASP A 456 14.14 -6.03 30.68
C ASP A 456 14.68 -6.87 29.51
N PHE A 457 15.87 -6.53 29.02
CA PHE A 457 16.56 -7.28 27.96
C PHE A 457 17.41 -8.38 28.58
N VAL A 458 17.09 -9.62 28.27
CA VAL A 458 17.85 -10.80 28.69
C VAL A 458 18.63 -11.36 27.50
N ASN A 459 19.94 -11.30 27.58
CA ASN A 459 20.81 -11.89 26.56
C ASN A 459 20.82 -13.39 26.66
N SER A 460 20.33 -14.10 25.69
CA SER A 460 20.32 -15.53 25.58
C SER A 460 21.27 -15.99 24.49
N VAL A 461 21.90 -17.15 24.68
CA VAL A 461 22.62 -17.86 23.62
C VAL A 461 21.62 -18.66 22.81
N GLN A 462 21.80 -18.68 21.50
CA GLN A 462 20.91 -19.41 20.60
C GLN A 462 21.28 -20.90 20.60
N LEU A 463 20.27 -21.75 20.76
CA LEU A 463 20.32 -23.16 20.42
C LEU A 463 19.49 -23.37 19.14
N LYS A 464 20.13 -23.82 18.06
CA LYS A 464 19.52 -24.16 16.79
C LYS A 464 19.71 -25.62 16.46
N LEU A 465 18.63 -26.34 16.23
CA LEU A 465 18.67 -27.73 15.72
C LEU A 465 18.21 -27.66 14.25
N THR A 466 18.94 -28.36 13.37
CA THR A 466 18.63 -28.39 11.92
C THR A 466 18.50 -29.83 11.44
N GLY A 467 17.80 -30.06 10.34
CA GLY A 467 17.59 -31.39 9.76
C GLY A 467 16.53 -32.22 10.48
N LEU A 468 15.63 -31.57 11.19
CA LEU A 468 14.46 -32.20 11.82
C LEU A 468 13.43 -32.62 10.78
N VAL A 469 12.69 -33.66 11.05
CA VAL A 469 11.52 -34.06 10.25
C VAL A 469 10.32 -33.25 10.72
N ASP A 470 9.49 -32.79 9.79
CA ASP A 470 8.23 -32.10 10.12
C ASP A 470 7.35 -32.98 11.02
N GLY A 471 6.78 -32.37 12.06
CA GLY A 471 6.05 -33.09 13.10
C GLY A 471 6.94 -33.64 14.22
N SER A 472 8.23 -33.27 14.27
CA SER A 472 9.09 -33.63 15.40
C SER A 472 8.70 -32.84 16.65
N GLU A 473 8.67 -33.55 17.79
CA GLU A 473 8.63 -32.93 19.12
C GLU A 473 10.06 -32.71 19.60
N VAL A 474 10.39 -31.49 20.02
CA VAL A 474 11.66 -31.12 20.63
C VAL A 474 11.41 -30.65 22.05
N ARG A 475 12.16 -31.16 23.00
CA ARG A 475 12.18 -30.70 24.40
C ARG A 475 13.59 -30.41 24.84
N VAL A 476 13.79 -29.26 25.45
CA VAL A 476 15.09 -28.82 26.00
C VAL A 476 14.98 -28.74 27.53
N PHE A 477 15.82 -29.45 28.20
CA PHE A 477 15.85 -29.48 29.66
C PHE A 477 17.10 -28.81 30.19
N ARG A 478 17.04 -28.29 31.40
CA ARG A 478 18.23 -27.87 32.15
C ARG A 478 19.13 -29.07 32.35
N GLY A 479 20.42 -28.97 32.04
CA GLY A 479 21.39 -30.07 32.07
C GLY A 479 21.38 -30.84 33.38
N GLY A 480 21.29 -32.15 33.27
CA GLY A 480 21.23 -33.07 34.40
C GLY A 480 19.93 -33.02 35.23
N THR A 481 18.88 -32.36 34.74
CA THR A 481 17.57 -32.23 35.40
C THR A 481 16.43 -32.64 34.48
N GLN A 482 15.22 -32.76 35.03
CA GLN A 482 13.98 -32.94 34.26
C GLN A 482 13.20 -31.62 34.12
N THR A 483 13.81 -30.49 34.40
CA THR A 483 13.18 -29.19 34.28
C THR A 483 13.24 -28.75 32.82
N GLU A 484 12.12 -28.80 32.13
CA GLU A 484 11.99 -28.28 30.76
C GLU A 484 12.13 -26.76 30.78
N ILE A 485 12.93 -26.21 29.86
CA ILE A 485 13.21 -24.78 29.73
C ILE A 485 12.73 -24.23 28.36
N ALA A 486 12.59 -25.09 27.37
CA ALA A 486 12.06 -24.77 26.06
C ALA A 486 11.58 -26.05 25.35
N GLY A 487 10.69 -25.93 24.41
CA GLY A 487 10.23 -27.05 23.60
C GLY A 487 9.28 -26.60 22.49
N ASP A 488 9.00 -27.53 21.57
CA ASP A 488 8.02 -27.40 20.50
C ASP A 488 7.45 -28.81 20.25
N GLU A 489 6.13 -28.94 20.26
CA GLU A 489 5.46 -30.24 20.09
C GLU A 489 5.27 -30.63 18.62
N ASP A 490 5.45 -29.68 17.66
CA ASP A 490 5.18 -29.89 16.24
C ASP A 490 6.08 -29.03 15.36
N VAL A 491 7.39 -29.30 15.39
CA VAL A 491 8.38 -28.54 14.61
C VAL A 491 8.09 -28.67 13.12
N GLN A 492 8.01 -27.54 12.43
CA GLN A 492 7.80 -27.45 10.99
C GLN A 492 9.03 -26.82 10.30
N GLY A 493 9.25 -27.16 9.03
CA GLY A 493 10.34 -26.59 8.24
C GLY A 493 11.73 -27.10 8.58
N GLY A 494 11.84 -28.15 9.38
CA GLY A 494 13.11 -28.85 9.64
C GLY A 494 14.07 -28.17 10.61
N GLU A 495 13.66 -27.09 11.28
CA GLU A 495 14.49 -26.34 12.22
C GLU A 495 13.75 -26.03 13.52
N PHE A 496 14.46 -26.12 14.64
CA PHE A 496 14.02 -25.63 15.94
C PHE A 496 15.03 -24.63 16.47
N ILE A 497 14.56 -23.45 16.89
CA ILE A 497 15.41 -22.38 17.40
C ILE A 497 14.87 -21.90 18.74
N THR A 498 15.72 -21.82 19.75
CA THR A 498 15.36 -21.28 21.07
C THR A 498 16.51 -20.52 21.70
N GLY A 499 16.16 -19.61 22.63
CA GLY A 499 17.12 -18.94 23.49
C GLY A 499 17.32 -19.70 24.79
N VAL A 500 18.57 -19.82 25.21
CA VAL A 500 18.93 -20.41 26.49
C VAL A 500 19.69 -19.37 27.31
N ASP A 501 19.17 -19.02 28.49
CA ASP A 501 19.96 -18.24 29.47
C ASP A 501 21.12 -19.06 29.94
N ALA A 502 22.29 -18.85 29.35
CA ALA A 502 23.50 -19.62 29.65
C ALA A 502 24.03 -19.41 31.10
N ALA A 503 23.67 -18.31 31.74
CA ALA A 503 24.03 -18.06 33.13
C ALA A 503 23.26 -18.98 34.09
N GLN A 504 21.98 -19.23 33.78
CA GLN A 504 21.15 -20.16 34.57
C GLN A 504 21.22 -21.60 34.07
N ASN A 505 21.51 -21.81 32.80
CA ASN A 505 21.53 -23.11 32.14
C ASN A 505 22.84 -23.29 31.35
N PRO A 506 23.99 -23.46 32.03
CA PRO A 506 25.29 -23.60 31.37
C PRO A 506 25.39 -24.87 30.52
N THR A 507 24.57 -25.86 30.81
CA THR A 507 24.40 -27.08 30.00
C THR A 507 22.90 -27.35 29.80
N VAL A 508 22.56 -27.98 28.68
CA VAL A 508 21.21 -28.45 28.39
C VAL A 508 21.20 -29.89 27.93
N ASP A 509 20.10 -30.59 28.22
CA ASP A 509 19.77 -31.89 27.65
C ASP A 509 18.64 -31.73 26.66
N ILE A 510 18.66 -32.45 25.52
CA ILE A 510 17.69 -32.29 24.44
C ILE A 510 17.11 -33.66 24.11
N ALA A 511 15.77 -33.73 24.04
CA ALA A 511 15.03 -34.86 23.53
C ALA A 511 14.37 -34.50 22.21
N ILE A 512 14.50 -35.35 21.19
CA ILE A 512 13.86 -35.19 19.88
C ILE A 512 13.10 -36.46 19.56
N ILE A 513 11.82 -36.34 19.32
CA ILE A 513 10.88 -37.42 19.12
C ILE A 513 10.10 -37.17 17.82
N ALA A 514 10.04 -38.16 16.95
CA ALA A 514 9.23 -38.08 15.74
C ALA A 514 8.61 -39.45 15.44
N LEU A 515 7.39 -39.42 14.91
CA LEU A 515 6.69 -40.65 14.56
C LEU A 515 7.48 -41.44 13.50
N ASN A 516 7.70 -42.74 13.76
CA ASN A 516 8.47 -43.66 12.91
C ASN A 516 9.96 -43.38 12.83
N TYR A 517 10.52 -42.60 13.74
CA TYR A 517 11.96 -42.34 13.84
C TYR A 517 12.49 -42.74 15.20
N GLN A 518 13.79 -43.05 15.28
CA GLN A 518 14.47 -43.30 16.56
C GLN A 518 14.49 -42.01 17.39
N ASN A 519 14.19 -42.14 18.68
CA ASN A 519 14.32 -41.04 19.61
C ASN A 519 15.77 -40.64 19.76
N ILE A 520 16.06 -39.35 19.77
CA ILE A 520 17.39 -38.80 19.93
C ILE A 520 17.45 -38.08 21.27
N PHE A 521 18.48 -38.42 22.07
CA PHE A 521 18.76 -37.74 23.32
C PHE A 521 20.20 -37.22 23.29
N LEU A 522 20.34 -35.89 23.36
CA LEU A 522 21.62 -35.23 23.50
C LEU A 522 21.75 -34.76 24.93
N LYS A 523 22.88 -35.03 25.57
CA LYS A 523 23.12 -34.68 26.97
C LYS A 523 24.32 -33.77 27.13
N ASP A 524 24.29 -32.99 28.19
CA ASP A 524 25.39 -32.13 28.63
C ASP A 524 25.90 -31.18 27.52
N ILE A 525 24.99 -30.65 26.72
CA ILE A 525 25.32 -29.67 25.68
C ILE A 525 25.68 -28.34 26.34
N GLU A 526 26.96 -27.95 26.25
CA GLU A 526 27.44 -26.69 26.81
C GLU A 526 26.93 -25.49 26.03
N MET A 527 26.35 -24.52 26.74
CA MET A 527 25.78 -23.26 26.19
C MET A 527 26.73 -22.07 26.40
N VAL A 528 27.97 -22.17 25.88
CA VAL A 528 29.00 -21.12 25.99
C VAL A 528 28.86 -20.02 24.91
N GLY A 529 28.00 -20.21 23.94
CA GLY A 529 27.71 -19.33 22.82
C GLY A 529 26.66 -19.98 21.91
N ASN A 530 26.27 -19.30 20.85
CA ASN A 530 25.30 -19.83 19.89
C ASN A 530 25.75 -21.22 19.40
N ARG A 531 24.81 -22.16 19.44
CA ARG A 531 25.03 -23.56 19.07
C ARG A 531 24.09 -23.96 17.96
N GLU A 532 24.66 -24.42 16.84
CA GLU A 532 23.92 -25.10 15.79
C GLU A 532 24.28 -26.58 15.81
N ILE A 533 23.27 -27.44 15.91
CA ILE A 533 23.43 -28.89 15.97
C ILE A 533 22.64 -29.50 14.82
N PRO A 534 23.32 -30.03 13.79
CA PRO A 534 22.65 -30.76 12.73
C PRO A 534 22.17 -32.13 13.26
N ILE A 535 20.90 -32.42 13.06
CA ILE A 535 20.24 -33.65 13.48
C ILE A 535 20.02 -34.53 12.27
N GLN A 536 20.38 -35.82 12.41
CA GLN A 536 20.03 -36.83 11.43
C GLN A 536 19.08 -37.85 12.07
N GLN A 537 17.78 -37.69 11.79
CA GLN A 537 16.78 -38.63 12.28
C GLN A 537 16.79 -39.90 11.43
N ILE A 538 16.85 -41.05 12.08
CA ILE A 538 16.93 -42.36 11.44
C ILE A 538 15.53 -42.99 11.48
N PHE A 539 14.98 -43.32 10.32
CA PHE A 539 13.70 -43.99 10.22
C PHE A 539 13.77 -45.39 10.81
N ASP A 540 12.89 -45.74 11.73
CA ASP A 540 12.85 -47.03 12.39
C ASP A 540 11.46 -47.64 12.39
N ARG A 541 11.27 -48.68 11.57
CA ARG A 541 10.00 -49.39 11.44
C ARG A 541 9.59 -50.20 12.67
N GLN A 542 10.49 -50.44 13.62
CA GLN A 542 10.16 -51.22 14.82
C GLN A 542 9.31 -50.46 15.81
N TYR A 543 9.31 -49.12 15.73
CA TYR A 543 8.55 -48.22 16.60
C TYR A 543 7.19 -47.74 16.00
N GLU A 544 6.78 -48.32 14.88
CA GLU A 544 5.58 -47.87 14.16
C GLU A 544 4.28 -48.01 15.01
N ASN A 545 4.30 -48.69 16.13
CA ASN A 545 3.12 -48.93 16.99
C ASN A 545 3.39 -48.84 18.49
N ASP A 546 4.56 -48.40 18.94
CA ASP A 546 4.84 -48.36 20.36
C ASP A 546 4.69 -46.92 20.91
N PRO A 547 3.73 -46.64 21.80
CA PRO A 547 3.66 -45.37 22.46
C PRO A 547 4.90 -45.16 23.30
N LEU A 548 5.65 -44.18 22.95
CA LEU A 548 6.95 -43.84 23.48
C LEU A 548 6.97 -43.81 25.01
N LEU A 549 7.70 -44.71 25.60
CA LEU A 549 8.04 -44.63 26.99
C LEU A 549 9.17 -43.59 27.15
N PHE A 550 8.85 -42.45 27.71
CA PHE A 550 9.84 -41.55 28.26
C PHE A 550 10.55 -42.27 29.39
N PRO A 551 11.91 -42.14 29.49
CA PRO A 551 12.65 -42.69 30.60
C PRO A 551 12.31 -42.03 31.93
#